data_b7366b7d48f30affbdd541bd1894df23
#
_entry.id   b7366b7d48f30affbdd541bd1894df23
#
_cell.length_a   1.000
_cell.length_b   1.000
_cell.length_c   1.000
_cell.angle_alpha   90.00
_cell.angle_beta   90.00
_cell.angle_gamma   90.00
#
_symmetry.space_group_name_H-M   'P 1'
#
loop_
_entity.id
_entity.type
_entity.pdbx_description
1 polymer ?
#
loop_
_entity_poly.entity_id
_entity_poly.type
_entity_poly.pdbx_seq_one_letter_code
_entity_poly.pdbx_strand_id
1 'polypeptide(L)' 'MLRITEEQLSQLRALPIEGVAQRLGLRVSRHRSLCPFHDDTNPSLHFCISKNTFKCFVCDAHGGVIDLVMHCLHK' A
#
# COMPACT_ATOMS: atom_id res chain seq x y z
N MET A 1 -5.70 17.92 -13.21
CA MET A 1 -4.54 17.24 -12.67
C MET A 1 -4.45 17.47 -11.16
N LEU A 2 -4.40 16.39 -10.41
CA LEU A 2 -4.33 16.49 -8.97
C LEU A 2 -2.89 16.79 -8.53
N ARG A 3 -2.74 17.85 -7.76
CA ARG A 3 -1.46 18.17 -7.13
C ARG A 3 -1.55 17.83 -5.66
N ILE A 4 -0.58 17.07 -5.18
CA ILE A 4 -0.48 16.74 -3.77
C ILE A 4 0.52 17.69 -3.14
N THR A 5 0.09 18.44 -2.14
CA THR A 5 0.97 19.36 -1.40
C THR A 5 1.81 18.58 -0.40
N GLU A 6 2.89 19.20 0.10
CA GLU A 6 3.72 18.57 1.14
C GLU A 6 2.89 18.28 2.38
N GLU A 7 1.97 19.15 2.72
CA GLU A 7 1.08 18.97 3.85
C GLU A 7 0.19 17.73 3.66
N GLN A 8 -0.35 17.55 2.46
CA GLN A 8 -1.14 16.37 2.14
C GLN A 8 -0.32 15.11 2.18
N LEU A 9 0.93 15.16 1.70
CA LEU A 9 1.84 14.03 1.76
C LEU A 9 2.13 13.64 3.21
N SER A 10 2.35 14.61 4.08
CA SER A 10 2.56 14.34 5.51
C SER A 10 1.35 13.65 6.13
N GLN A 11 0.15 14.11 5.79
CA GLN A 11 -1.08 13.51 6.29
C GLN A 11 -1.24 12.08 5.80
N LEU A 12 -0.93 11.81 4.53
CA LEU A 12 -0.99 10.47 3.98
C LEU A 12 -0.01 9.52 4.68
N ARG A 13 1.20 10.01 4.94
CA ARG A 13 2.22 9.20 5.62
C ARG A 13 1.83 8.86 7.06
N ALA A 14 1.00 9.68 7.67
CA ALA A 14 0.53 9.45 9.04
C ALA A 14 -0.62 8.46 9.10
N LEU A 15 -1.27 8.15 7.97
CA LEU A 15 -2.36 7.19 7.94
C LEU A 15 -1.83 5.77 8.06
N PRO A 16 -2.60 4.87 8.72
CA PRO A 16 -2.21 3.46 8.77
C PRO A 16 -2.25 2.86 7.36
N ILE A 17 -1.18 2.16 6.98
CA ILE A 17 -1.04 1.63 5.64
C ILE A 17 -2.14 0.63 5.28
N GLU A 18 -2.61 -0.15 6.26
CA GLU A 18 -3.71 -1.09 6.02
C GLU A 18 -5.02 -0.38 5.72
N GLY A 19 -5.29 0.73 6.40
CA GLY A 19 -6.46 1.54 6.12
C GLY A 19 -6.42 2.13 4.71
N VAL A 20 -5.25 2.60 4.29
CA VAL A 20 -5.06 3.12 2.94
C VAL A 20 -5.25 2.00 1.91
N ALA A 21 -4.68 0.83 2.17
CA ALA A 21 -4.84 -0.32 1.28
C ALA A 21 -6.31 -0.71 1.11
N GLN A 22 -7.08 -0.72 2.18
CA GLN A 22 -8.51 -1.02 2.13
C GLN A 22 -9.26 0.00 1.27
N ARG A 23 -8.92 1.27 1.38
CA ARG A 23 -9.53 2.32 0.56
C ARG A 23 -9.18 2.19 -0.92
N LEU A 24 -8.03 1.59 -1.22
CA LEU A 24 -7.62 1.31 -2.59
C LEU A 24 -8.26 0.05 -3.16
N GLY A 25 -9.08 -0.62 -2.38
CA GLY A 25 -9.78 -1.83 -2.82
C GLY A 25 -9.09 -3.12 -2.48
N LEU A 26 -8.01 -3.08 -1.72
CA LEU A 26 -7.31 -4.27 -1.28
C LEU A 26 -8.02 -4.89 -0.08
N ARG A 27 -8.12 -6.21 -0.06
CA ARG A 27 -8.70 -6.92 1.07
C ARG A 27 -7.59 -7.31 2.02
N VAL A 28 -7.46 -6.55 3.10
CA VAL A 28 -6.42 -6.78 4.11
C VAL A 28 -6.97 -7.73 5.17
N SER A 29 -6.24 -8.80 5.44
CA SER A 29 -6.57 -9.76 6.48
C SER A 29 -5.28 -10.22 7.14
N ARG A 30 -5.20 -10.11 8.46
CA ARG A 30 -4.02 -10.52 9.23
C ARG A 30 -2.75 -9.87 8.73
N HIS A 31 -2.81 -8.57 8.42
CA HIS A 31 -1.67 -7.77 7.92
C HIS A 31 -1.16 -8.25 6.55
N ARG A 32 -2.02 -8.91 5.76
CA ARG A 32 -1.68 -9.41 4.43
C ARG A 32 -2.77 -9.09 3.43
N SER A 33 -2.42 -9.09 2.17
CA SER A 33 -3.35 -8.86 1.07
C SER A 33 -2.83 -9.53 -0.19
N LEU A 34 -3.72 -9.73 -1.15
CA LEU A 34 -3.28 -10.08 -2.50
C LEU A 34 -2.50 -8.92 -3.06
N CYS A 35 -1.41 -9.22 -3.77
CA CYS A 35 -0.58 -8.18 -4.36
C CYS A 35 -1.30 -7.57 -5.56
N PRO A 36 -1.50 -6.22 -5.59
CA PRO A 36 -2.17 -5.58 -6.73
C PRO A 36 -1.25 -5.38 -7.93
N PHE A 37 0.04 -5.67 -7.79
CA PHE A 37 1.04 -5.38 -8.82
C PHE A 37 1.27 -6.56 -9.77
N HIS A 38 0.70 -7.71 -9.46
CA HIS A 38 0.75 -8.89 -10.34
C HIS A 38 -0.47 -9.74 -10.06
N ASP A 39 -0.69 -10.73 -10.91
CA ASP A 39 -1.79 -11.66 -10.76
C ASP A 39 -1.46 -12.61 -9.59
N ASP A 40 -2.22 -12.49 -8.51
CA ASP A 40 -1.89 -13.16 -7.27
C ASP A 40 -3.12 -13.92 -6.74
N THR A 41 -2.92 -15.18 -6.37
CA THR A 41 -3.99 -16.01 -5.80
C THR A 41 -3.79 -16.24 -4.30
N ASN A 42 -2.61 -15.95 -3.77
CA ASN A 42 -2.29 -16.09 -2.36
C ASN A 42 -1.85 -14.76 -1.78
N PRO A 43 -2.20 -14.45 -0.52
CA PRO A 43 -1.76 -13.19 0.09
C PRO A 43 -0.25 -13.13 0.24
N SER A 44 0.43 -12.46 -0.68
CA SER A 44 1.88 -12.29 -0.67
C SER A 44 2.30 -10.87 -0.28
N LEU A 45 1.37 -9.91 -0.27
CA LEU A 45 1.66 -8.54 0.14
C LEU A 45 1.50 -8.45 1.66
N HIS A 46 2.58 -8.10 2.34
CA HIS A 46 2.64 -8.00 3.80
C HIS A 46 2.76 -6.55 4.21
N PHE A 47 2.08 -6.20 5.31
CA PHE A 47 2.13 -4.86 5.87
C PHE A 47 2.88 -4.87 7.19
N CYS A 48 3.79 -3.92 7.35
CA CYS A 48 4.51 -3.72 8.61
C CYS A 48 3.92 -2.52 9.33
N ILE A 49 3.14 -2.76 10.37
CA ILE A 49 2.42 -1.69 11.08
C ILE A 49 3.38 -0.75 11.79
N SER A 50 4.43 -1.30 12.43
CA SER A 50 5.38 -0.48 13.18
C SER A 50 6.15 0.49 12.29
N LYS A 51 6.44 0.09 11.06
CA LYS A 51 7.15 0.94 10.08
C LYS A 51 6.20 1.62 9.10
N ASN A 52 4.93 1.23 9.12
CA ASN A 52 3.90 1.72 8.20
C ASN A 52 4.31 1.52 6.74
N THR A 53 4.82 0.33 6.43
CA THR A 53 5.33 -0.02 5.10
C THR A 53 4.70 -1.33 4.62
N PHE A 54 4.92 -1.64 3.35
CA PHE A 54 4.47 -2.90 2.77
C PHE A 54 5.62 -3.58 2.02
N LYS A 55 5.48 -4.88 1.83
CA LYS A 55 6.39 -5.64 0.99
C LYS A 55 5.69 -6.86 0.41
N CYS A 56 5.86 -7.08 -0.89
CA CYS A 56 5.40 -8.29 -1.56
C CYS A 56 6.59 -9.26 -1.67
N PHE A 57 6.41 -10.48 -1.16
CA PHE A 57 7.48 -11.47 -1.18
C PHE A 57 7.59 -12.21 -2.52
N VAL A 58 6.66 -11.97 -3.44
CA VAL A 58 6.69 -12.60 -4.76
C VAL A 58 7.34 -11.68 -5.79
N CYS A 59 6.86 -10.46 -5.91
CA CYS A 59 7.37 -9.50 -6.91
C CYS A 59 8.35 -8.48 -6.33
N ASP A 60 8.63 -8.57 -5.04
CA ASP A 60 9.57 -7.69 -4.32
C ASP A 60 9.18 -6.20 -4.33
N ALA A 61 7.93 -5.90 -4.59
CA ALA A 61 7.42 -4.53 -4.46
C ALA A 61 7.42 -4.16 -2.98
N HIS A 62 7.89 -2.95 -2.66
CA HIS A 62 7.95 -2.49 -1.28
C HIS A 62 7.86 -0.97 -1.22
N GLY A 63 7.60 -0.45 -0.04
CA GLY A 63 7.55 1.00 0.17
C GLY A 63 6.60 1.38 1.30
N GLY A 64 6.33 2.66 1.42
CA GLY A 64 5.41 3.21 2.40
C GLY A 64 4.04 3.52 1.81
N VAL A 65 3.25 4.31 2.57
CA VAL A 65 1.90 4.66 2.16
C VAL A 65 1.87 5.36 0.79
N ILE A 66 2.77 6.31 0.59
CA ILE A 66 2.82 7.07 -0.68
C ILE A 66 3.13 6.14 -1.84
N ASP A 67 4.11 5.25 -1.66
CA ASP A 67 4.48 4.29 -2.69
C ASP A 67 3.31 3.38 -3.05
N LEU A 68 2.56 2.93 -2.07
CA LEU A 68 1.39 2.08 -2.29
C LEU A 68 0.34 2.80 -3.12
N VAL A 69 0.03 4.05 -2.77
CA VAL A 69 -0.96 4.84 -3.49
C VAL A 69 -0.51 5.06 -4.93
N MET A 70 0.74 5.44 -5.13
CA MET A 70 1.25 5.71 -6.47
C MET A 70 1.25 4.46 -7.34
N HIS A 71 1.66 3.32 -6.81
CA HIS A 71 1.64 2.07 -7.56
C HIS A 71 0.23 1.67 -7.95
N CYS A 72 -0.73 1.85 -7.06
CA CYS A 72 -2.13 1.51 -7.36
C CYS A 72 -2.75 2.44 -8.39
N LEU A 73 -2.35 3.71 -8.41
CA LEU A 73 -2.87 4.68 -9.36
C LEU A 73 -2.25 4.54 -10.76
N HIS A 74 -1.07 3.96 -10.85
CA HIS A 74 -0.36 3.78 -12.12
C HIS A 74 -0.63 2.44 -12.81
N LYS A 75 -1.61 1.74 -12.35
CA LYS A 75 -1.99 0.47 -12.96
C LYS A 75 -2.60 0.63 -14.32
#